data_a47099bc2d22983b264f84bbf7f6eac4
#
_entry.id   a47099bc2d22983b264f84bbf7f6eac4
#
_cell.length_a   1.000
_cell.length_b   1.000
_cell.length_c   1.000
_cell.angle_alpha   90.00
_cell.angle_beta   90.00
_cell.angle_gamma   90.00
#
_symmetry.space_group_name_H-M   'P 1'
#
loop_
_entity.id
_entity.type
_entity.pdbx_description
1 polymer ?
#
loop_
_entity_poly.entity_id
_entity_poly.type
_entity_poly.pdbx_seq_one_letter_code
_entity_poly.pdbx_strand_id
1 'polypeptide(L)'
;TDTYNNFQTKNAPEIARLFEYLNYTVKDYHNGSTGCGLGSSGTGDDVKGLINFMRGSDYFDYDGDCNINEVRASVMGDVYHSQLVEVGRPDANLKYNEENEEAFFRAKNNYQNFYTNNFSRKSVIYAGSNSGVLHAISAEDGTELWGFIPPFVAGLLPQIINRNYNGKVDGNKGGSNPIFAVDGSPVVHDVFMKGIKPTGTIESSASWHTILIIPYGRGGPGFSVLDVTDPESPLHMFSIYNDNINNRVLVADHEGNITQKPYNSGFSSSLQSLQGVKALENYLEAREEDI
;
A
#
# COMPACT_ATOMS: atom_id res chain seq x y z
N THR A 1 -16.43 -15.35 -3.84
CA THR A 1 -15.80 -14.61 -2.74
C THR A 1 -14.84 -13.64 -3.34
N ASP A 2 -15.12 -12.37 -3.18
CA ASP A 2 -14.32 -11.28 -3.70
C ASP A 2 -13.03 -11.17 -2.88
N THR A 3 -12.00 -11.91 -3.28
CA THR A 3 -10.71 -11.98 -2.59
C THR A 3 -9.94 -10.68 -2.67
N TYR A 4 -10.33 -9.79 -3.59
CA TYR A 4 -9.63 -8.51 -3.83
C TYR A 4 -10.27 -7.31 -3.13
N ASN A 5 -11.47 -7.44 -2.58
CA ASN A 5 -12.15 -6.34 -1.93
C ASN A 5 -12.27 -6.58 -0.41
N ASN A 6 -11.15 -6.47 0.29
CA ASN A 6 -11.08 -6.77 1.73
C ASN A 6 -11.41 -5.55 2.60
N PHE A 7 -11.25 -4.31 2.10
CA PHE A 7 -11.52 -3.09 2.84
C PHE A 7 -13.02 -2.78 2.82
N GLN A 8 -13.82 -3.63 3.49
CA GLN A 8 -15.27 -3.55 3.57
C GLN A 8 -15.75 -3.60 5.03
N THR A 9 -16.94 -3.06 5.27
CA THR A 9 -17.54 -3.01 6.62
C THR A 9 -17.77 -4.38 7.26
N LYS A 10 -17.93 -5.43 6.47
CA LYS A 10 -18.01 -6.82 6.98
C LYS A 10 -16.71 -7.29 7.64
N ASN A 11 -15.57 -6.70 7.27
CA ASN A 11 -14.24 -7.02 7.78
C ASN A 11 -13.77 -5.96 8.82
N ALA A 12 -14.69 -5.16 9.35
CA ALA A 12 -14.37 -4.11 10.31
C ALA A 12 -13.55 -4.59 11.53
N PRO A 13 -13.82 -5.78 12.13
CA PRO A 13 -13.02 -6.27 13.23
C PRO A 13 -11.56 -6.55 12.86
N GLU A 14 -11.30 -7.09 11.69
CA GLU A 14 -9.97 -7.38 11.17
C GLU A 14 -9.22 -6.10 10.82
N ILE A 15 -9.91 -5.14 10.19
CA ILE A 15 -9.36 -3.83 9.85
C ILE A 15 -9.01 -3.05 11.11
N ALA A 16 -9.86 -3.08 12.15
CA ALA A 16 -9.60 -2.43 13.42
C ALA A 16 -8.28 -2.90 14.07
N ARG A 17 -7.94 -4.19 13.93
CA ARG A 17 -6.67 -4.72 14.45
C ARG A 17 -5.44 -4.09 13.79
N LEU A 18 -5.53 -3.66 12.53
CA LEU A 18 -4.42 -2.98 11.84
C LEU A 18 -4.12 -1.62 12.49
N PHE A 19 -5.13 -0.96 13.05
CA PHE A 19 -4.95 0.33 13.72
C PHE A 19 -4.15 0.18 15.02
N GLU A 20 -4.32 -0.93 15.73
CA GLU A 20 -3.65 -1.21 17.00
C GLU A 20 -2.13 -1.34 16.85
N TYR A 21 -1.62 -1.79 15.70
CA TYR A 21 -0.18 -1.92 15.47
C TYR A 21 0.58 -0.60 15.58
N LEU A 22 -0.07 0.52 15.30
CA LEU A 22 0.50 1.86 15.43
C LEU A 22 -0.03 2.60 16.66
N ASN A 23 -0.62 1.89 17.61
CA ASN A 23 -1.19 2.43 18.86
C ASN A 23 -2.35 3.41 18.65
N TYR A 24 -3.01 3.35 17.49
CA TYR A 24 -4.24 4.09 17.26
C TYR A 24 -5.44 3.22 17.60
N THR A 25 -6.27 3.73 18.49
CA THR A 25 -7.59 3.17 18.74
C THR A 25 -8.62 4.05 18.06
N VAL A 26 -9.56 3.42 17.39
CA VAL A 26 -10.73 4.13 16.86
C VAL A 26 -11.60 4.48 18.07
N LYS A 27 -11.60 5.75 18.45
CA LYS A 27 -12.42 6.26 19.54
C LYS A 27 -13.38 7.30 19.02
N ASP A 28 -14.66 7.04 19.21
CA ASP A 28 -15.77 8.00 19.14
C ASP A 28 -15.67 9.06 18.01
N TYR A 29 -15.83 8.63 16.78
CA TYR A 29 -15.82 9.54 15.62
C TYR A 29 -17.18 10.13 15.28
N HIS A 30 -18.25 9.52 15.77
CA HIS A 30 -19.61 9.96 15.55
C HIS A 30 -20.00 11.18 16.36
N ASN A 31 -19.20 12.21 16.31
CA ASN A 31 -19.59 13.43 17.02
C ASN A 31 -20.05 14.54 16.08
N GLY A 32 -20.51 14.17 14.92
CA GLY A 32 -20.61 15.19 13.93
C GLY A 32 -21.94 15.69 13.57
N SER A 33 -22.89 14.89 13.28
CA SER A 33 -24.17 15.43 12.85
C SER A 33 -25.24 15.27 13.92
N THR A 34 -25.18 16.09 14.93
CA THR A 34 -26.24 16.25 15.91
C THR A 34 -27.57 16.66 15.28
N GLY A 35 -27.59 17.02 14.00
CA GLY A 35 -28.78 17.37 13.24
C GLY A 35 -29.49 16.20 12.57
N CYS A 36 -28.79 15.14 12.22
CA CYS A 36 -29.31 14.06 11.38
C CYS A 36 -29.80 12.82 12.14
N GLY A 37 -29.89 12.88 13.47
CA GLY A 37 -30.34 11.73 14.26
C GLY A 37 -29.42 10.52 14.26
N LEU A 38 -28.23 10.67 13.73
CA LEU A 38 -27.19 9.66 13.79
C LEU A 38 -26.69 9.60 15.23
N GLY A 39 -26.85 8.45 15.85
CA GLY A 39 -26.67 8.24 17.28
C GLY A 39 -25.32 8.73 17.81
N SER A 40 -25.33 9.21 19.02
CA SER A 40 -24.28 9.96 19.69
C SER A 40 -23.17 9.12 20.28
N SER A 41 -22.96 7.89 19.90
CA SER A 41 -21.92 7.08 20.57
C SER A 41 -21.29 6.06 19.64
N GLY A 42 -20.05 6.32 19.29
CA GLY A 42 -19.17 5.43 18.62
C GLY A 42 -18.85 4.18 19.42
N THR A 43 -19.62 3.16 19.23
CA THR A 43 -19.26 1.82 19.66
C THR A 43 -19.27 0.90 18.46
N GLY A 44 -18.14 0.76 17.80
CA GLY A 44 -17.96 -0.17 16.68
C GLY A 44 -18.43 0.32 15.31
N ASP A 45 -19.30 1.33 15.23
CA ASP A 45 -19.74 1.90 13.97
C ASP A 45 -18.69 2.86 13.35
N ASP A 46 -17.78 3.37 14.15
CA ASP A 46 -16.75 4.29 13.69
C ASP A 46 -15.76 3.64 12.74
N VAL A 47 -15.39 2.37 12.95
CA VAL A 47 -14.56 1.63 12.00
C VAL A 47 -15.30 1.47 10.68
N LYS A 48 -16.60 1.17 10.71
CA LYS A 48 -17.41 1.07 9.50
C LYS A 48 -17.57 2.41 8.81
N GLY A 49 -17.78 3.46 9.59
CA GLY A 49 -17.83 4.84 9.09
C GLY A 49 -16.53 5.24 8.42
N LEU A 50 -15.38 4.95 9.03
CA LEU A 50 -14.07 5.17 8.42
C LEU A 50 -13.91 4.38 7.13
N ILE A 51 -14.30 3.12 7.11
CA ILE A 51 -14.25 2.29 5.91
C ILE A 51 -15.11 2.89 4.79
N ASN A 52 -16.34 3.31 5.10
CA ASN A 52 -17.23 3.94 4.12
C ASN A 52 -16.67 5.28 3.63
N PHE A 53 -16.13 6.10 4.52
CA PHE A 53 -15.45 7.35 4.14
C PHE A 53 -14.28 7.10 3.17
N MET A 54 -13.42 6.13 3.47
CA MET A 54 -12.31 5.76 2.61
C MET A 54 -12.76 5.21 1.24
N ARG A 55 -13.94 4.62 1.19
CA ARG A 55 -14.57 4.13 -0.05
C ARG A 55 -15.36 5.20 -0.79
N GLY A 56 -15.35 6.43 -0.30
CA GLY A 56 -15.94 7.57 -1.00
C GLY A 56 -17.30 8.03 -0.51
N SER A 57 -17.86 7.43 0.58
CA SER A 57 -19.13 7.90 1.13
C SER A 57 -18.98 9.25 1.85
N ASP A 58 -20.02 10.06 1.84
CA ASP A 58 -20.09 11.33 2.56
C ASP A 58 -20.39 11.14 4.05
N TYR A 59 -19.48 10.43 4.72
CA TYR A 59 -19.60 10.08 6.14
C TYR A 59 -19.76 11.28 7.06
N PHE A 60 -19.27 12.45 6.67
CA PHE A 60 -19.33 13.67 7.47
C PHE A 60 -20.49 14.58 7.12
N ASP A 61 -21.33 14.18 6.17
CA ASP A 61 -22.46 14.98 5.73
C ASP A 61 -22.02 16.42 5.36
N TYR A 62 -21.11 16.51 4.37
CA TYR A 62 -20.48 17.78 3.97
C TYR A 62 -21.47 18.81 3.39
N ASP A 63 -22.52 18.35 2.75
CA ASP A 63 -23.54 19.20 2.17
C ASP A 63 -24.74 19.44 3.09
N GLY A 64 -24.83 18.70 4.22
CA GLY A 64 -25.80 18.92 5.28
C GLY A 64 -27.19 18.38 4.96
N ASP A 65 -27.30 17.43 4.03
CA ASP A 65 -28.57 16.83 3.61
C ASP A 65 -29.00 15.60 4.44
N CYS A 66 -28.15 15.17 5.38
CA CYS A 66 -28.33 14.01 6.24
C CYS A 66 -28.22 12.64 5.54
N ASN A 67 -27.64 12.57 4.34
CA ASN A 67 -27.46 11.35 3.59
C ASN A 67 -25.98 10.91 3.56
N ILE A 68 -25.49 10.34 4.63
CA ILE A 68 -24.09 9.88 4.77
C ILE A 68 -23.71 8.67 3.90
N ASN A 69 -24.63 8.10 3.15
CA ASN A 69 -24.40 6.94 2.29
C ASN A 69 -24.19 7.32 0.82
N GLU A 70 -24.31 8.56 0.47
CA GLU A 70 -24.02 9.04 -0.87
C GLU A 70 -22.52 9.17 -1.13
N VAL A 71 -22.16 9.39 -2.38
CA VAL A 71 -20.78 9.61 -2.79
C VAL A 71 -20.40 11.06 -2.54
N ARG A 72 -19.37 11.30 -1.74
CA ARG A 72 -18.87 12.66 -1.49
C ARG A 72 -18.30 13.30 -2.77
N ALA A 73 -18.36 14.62 -2.85
CA ALA A 73 -17.94 15.38 -4.03
C ALA A 73 -16.46 15.22 -4.40
N SER A 74 -15.59 14.91 -3.43
CA SER A 74 -14.15 14.67 -3.66
C SER A 74 -13.74 13.37 -2.98
N VAL A 75 -13.55 12.32 -3.77
CA VAL A 75 -13.26 10.96 -3.26
C VAL A 75 -11.78 10.67 -3.17
N MET A 76 -10.97 11.24 -4.04
CA MET A 76 -9.52 11.04 -4.09
C MET A 76 -8.79 11.98 -3.13
N GLY A 77 -7.81 11.44 -2.39
CA GLY A 77 -6.89 12.25 -1.58
C GLY A 77 -5.87 12.98 -2.45
N ASP A 78 -5.16 13.93 -1.85
CA ASP A 78 -4.10 14.65 -2.55
C ASP A 78 -2.91 13.73 -2.88
N VAL A 79 -2.41 13.85 -4.10
CA VAL A 79 -1.15 13.27 -4.56
C VAL A 79 -0.08 14.35 -4.44
N TYR A 80 0.81 14.23 -3.44
CA TYR A 80 1.73 15.34 -3.12
C TYR A 80 3.19 15.03 -3.49
N HIS A 81 3.81 14.03 -2.88
CA HIS A 81 5.19 13.65 -3.22
C HIS A 81 5.27 12.42 -4.13
N SER A 82 4.21 11.62 -4.19
CA SER A 82 4.17 10.47 -5.08
C SER A 82 4.22 10.91 -6.53
N GLN A 83 5.15 10.33 -7.29
CA GLN A 83 5.14 10.44 -8.75
C GLN A 83 4.14 9.44 -9.34
N LEU A 84 3.63 9.75 -10.51
CA LEU A 84 2.81 8.83 -11.29
C LEU A 84 3.72 7.84 -12.02
N VAL A 85 3.38 6.56 -11.95
CA VAL A 85 4.11 5.51 -12.66
C VAL A 85 3.14 4.78 -13.58
N GLU A 86 3.35 4.87 -14.87
CA GLU A 86 2.61 4.10 -15.87
C GLU A 86 3.26 2.73 -16.07
N VAL A 87 2.44 1.70 -16.05
CA VAL A 87 2.85 0.30 -16.30
C VAL A 87 1.97 -0.27 -17.40
N GLY A 88 2.55 -0.46 -18.57
CA GLY A 88 1.92 -1.12 -19.70
C GLY A 88 2.53 -2.51 -19.95
N ARG A 89 2.69 -2.86 -21.21
CA ARG A 89 3.36 -4.10 -21.61
C ARG A 89 4.81 -4.14 -21.11
N PRO A 90 5.37 -5.32 -20.83
CA PRO A 90 6.79 -5.46 -20.54
C PRO A 90 7.63 -4.91 -21.69
N ASP A 91 8.67 -4.13 -21.41
CA ASP A 91 9.48 -3.47 -22.45
C ASP A 91 10.99 -3.53 -22.20
N ALA A 92 11.42 -4.38 -21.25
CA ALA A 92 12.82 -4.46 -20.89
C ALA A 92 13.71 -4.93 -22.06
N ASN A 93 14.91 -4.36 -22.13
CA ASN A 93 15.87 -4.64 -23.19
C ASN A 93 16.29 -6.12 -23.21
N LEU A 94 16.18 -6.76 -24.39
CA LEU A 94 16.60 -8.14 -24.65
C LEU A 94 17.88 -8.23 -25.51
N LYS A 95 18.37 -7.08 -25.99
CA LYS A 95 19.59 -7.06 -26.79
C LYS A 95 20.81 -7.29 -25.88
N TYR A 96 21.27 -8.51 -25.92
CA TYR A 96 22.45 -8.94 -25.20
C TYR A 96 23.73 -8.54 -25.95
N ASN A 97 24.66 -7.98 -25.20
CA ASN A 97 26.08 -7.85 -25.56
C ASN A 97 26.94 -8.21 -24.32
N GLU A 98 28.24 -8.28 -24.49
CA GLU A 98 29.16 -8.69 -23.41
C GLU A 98 29.11 -7.78 -22.17
N GLU A 99 28.56 -6.58 -22.29
CA GLU A 99 28.47 -5.57 -21.23
C GLU A 99 27.08 -5.52 -20.56
N ASN A 100 26.10 -6.33 -21.01
CA ASN A 100 24.73 -6.29 -20.53
C ASN A 100 24.26 -7.63 -19.94
N GLU A 101 24.70 -7.93 -18.73
CA GLU A 101 24.35 -9.16 -18.02
C GLU A 101 22.84 -9.30 -17.77
N GLU A 102 22.12 -8.21 -17.55
CA GLU A 102 20.67 -8.24 -17.31
C GLU A 102 19.93 -8.69 -18.56
N ALA A 103 20.30 -8.20 -19.75
CA ALA A 103 19.68 -8.64 -20.98
C ALA A 103 19.99 -10.12 -21.27
N PHE A 104 21.18 -10.60 -20.93
CA PHE A 104 21.52 -12.01 -21.00
C PHE A 104 20.63 -12.85 -20.06
N PHE A 105 20.46 -12.41 -18.82
CA PHE A 105 19.61 -13.09 -17.85
C PHE A 105 18.16 -13.15 -18.32
N ARG A 106 17.62 -12.05 -18.87
CA ARG A 106 16.28 -12.01 -19.46
C ARG A 106 16.15 -12.99 -20.63
N ALA A 107 17.11 -12.99 -21.56
CA ALA A 107 17.11 -13.91 -22.70
C ALA A 107 17.16 -15.37 -22.25
N LYS A 108 18.05 -15.70 -21.28
CA LYS A 108 18.20 -17.04 -20.72
C LYS A 108 16.93 -17.55 -20.05
N ASN A 109 16.18 -16.68 -19.39
CA ASN A 109 14.97 -17.02 -18.64
C ASN A 109 13.68 -16.72 -19.43
N ASN A 110 13.74 -16.73 -20.77
CA ASN A 110 12.58 -16.62 -21.66
C ASN A 110 11.70 -15.35 -21.43
N TYR A 111 12.31 -14.21 -21.12
CA TYR A 111 11.57 -12.95 -20.97
C TYR A 111 10.78 -12.58 -22.24
N GLN A 112 11.22 -13.02 -23.43
CA GLN A 112 10.49 -12.83 -24.68
C GLN A 112 9.08 -13.44 -24.63
N ASN A 113 8.92 -14.59 -23.97
CA ASN A 113 7.60 -15.21 -23.80
C ASN A 113 6.73 -14.36 -22.85
N PHE A 114 7.31 -13.84 -21.79
CA PHE A 114 6.62 -12.93 -20.87
C PHE A 114 6.14 -11.67 -21.59
N TYR A 115 7.01 -11.04 -22.38
CA TYR A 115 6.65 -9.92 -23.24
C TYR A 115 5.50 -10.27 -24.19
N THR A 116 5.59 -11.41 -24.88
CA THR A 116 4.58 -11.82 -25.87
C THR A 116 3.22 -12.09 -25.22
N ASN A 117 3.23 -12.76 -24.07
CA ASN A 117 2.01 -13.09 -23.33
C ASN A 117 1.31 -11.86 -22.75
N ASN A 118 2.09 -10.81 -22.43
CA ASN A 118 1.60 -9.56 -21.87
C ASN A 118 1.59 -8.39 -22.89
N PHE A 119 1.70 -8.68 -24.18
CA PHE A 119 1.80 -7.65 -25.20
C PHE A 119 0.60 -6.70 -25.25
N SER A 120 -0.60 -7.24 -25.03
CA SER A 120 -1.86 -6.50 -24.98
C SER A 120 -2.30 -6.13 -23.56
N ARG A 121 -1.39 -6.22 -22.57
CA ARG A 121 -1.67 -5.83 -21.20
C ARG A 121 -2.10 -4.37 -21.15
N LYS A 122 -3.18 -4.12 -20.39
CA LYS A 122 -3.71 -2.78 -20.16
C LYS A 122 -2.66 -1.89 -19.51
N SER A 123 -2.50 -0.65 -19.97
CA SER A 123 -1.68 0.36 -19.31
C SER A 123 -2.42 0.92 -18.09
N VAL A 124 -1.75 0.94 -16.97
CA VAL A 124 -2.28 1.42 -15.68
C VAL A 124 -1.32 2.44 -15.07
N ILE A 125 -1.87 3.54 -14.59
CA ILE A 125 -1.15 4.57 -13.86
C ILE A 125 -1.33 4.31 -12.36
N TYR A 126 -0.23 4.16 -11.64
CA TYR A 126 -0.20 4.01 -10.18
C TYR A 126 0.16 5.33 -9.53
N ALA A 127 -0.64 5.74 -8.54
CA ALA A 127 -0.46 6.98 -7.79
C ALA A 127 -0.72 6.77 -6.30
N GLY A 128 0.23 7.10 -5.45
CA GLY A 128 0.03 7.13 -4.01
C GLY A 128 -0.65 8.42 -3.57
N SER A 129 -1.58 8.35 -2.64
CA SER A 129 -2.27 9.51 -2.09
C SER A 129 -2.14 9.61 -0.57
N ASN A 130 -2.26 10.84 -0.07
CA ASN A 130 -2.25 11.12 1.36
C ASN A 130 -3.54 10.71 2.08
N SER A 131 -4.55 10.25 1.34
CA SER A 131 -5.69 9.55 1.94
C SER A 131 -5.39 8.12 2.37
N GLY A 132 -4.19 7.60 2.10
CA GLY A 132 -3.79 6.24 2.47
C GLY A 132 -4.03 5.19 1.39
N VAL A 133 -4.41 5.61 0.20
CA VAL A 133 -4.71 4.73 -0.93
C VAL A 133 -3.63 4.86 -2.01
N LEU A 134 -3.12 3.73 -2.47
CA LEU A 134 -2.52 3.63 -3.79
C LEU A 134 -3.65 3.42 -4.79
N HIS A 135 -3.78 4.31 -5.75
CA HIS A 135 -4.76 4.23 -6.83
C HIS A 135 -4.15 3.58 -8.06
N ALA A 136 -4.89 2.66 -8.68
CA ALA A 136 -4.60 2.09 -9.99
C ALA A 136 -5.64 2.59 -11.00
N ILE A 137 -5.20 3.40 -11.93
CA ILE A 137 -6.05 4.15 -12.84
C ILE A 137 -5.75 3.68 -14.28
N SER A 138 -6.79 3.34 -15.02
CA SER A 138 -6.66 3.02 -16.44
C SER A 138 -6.06 4.21 -17.21
N ALA A 139 -4.95 3.99 -17.91
CA ALA A 139 -4.33 5.03 -18.73
C ALA A 139 -5.17 5.35 -19.99
N GLU A 140 -6.12 4.50 -20.35
CA GLU A 140 -6.95 4.67 -21.53
C GLU A 140 -8.09 5.68 -21.30
N ASP A 141 -8.78 5.60 -20.16
CA ASP A 141 -10.00 6.36 -19.90
C ASP A 141 -10.04 7.08 -18.55
N GLY A 142 -9.01 6.92 -17.72
CA GLY A 142 -8.93 7.53 -16.40
C GLY A 142 -9.81 6.86 -15.33
N THR A 143 -10.42 5.70 -15.62
CA THR A 143 -11.23 4.96 -14.65
C THR A 143 -10.34 4.32 -13.59
N GLU A 144 -10.69 4.46 -12.31
CA GLU A 144 -10.03 3.71 -11.23
C GLU A 144 -10.41 2.23 -11.33
N LEU A 145 -9.40 1.38 -11.50
CA LEU A 145 -9.57 -0.07 -11.55
C LEU A 145 -9.68 -0.65 -10.14
N TRP A 146 -8.82 -0.18 -9.25
CA TRP A 146 -8.81 -0.57 -7.84
C TRP A 146 -7.99 0.42 -7.00
N GLY A 147 -8.23 0.40 -5.69
CA GLY A 147 -7.42 1.07 -4.69
C GLY A 147 -6.83 0.06 -3.70
N PHE A 148 -5.59 0.26 -3.28
CA PHE A 148 -4.91 -0.55 -2.28
C PHE A 148 -4.54 0.30 -1.07
N ILE A 149 -4.95 -0.15 0.11
CA ILE A 149 -4.54 0.46 1.39
C ILE A 149 -3.50 -0.47 2.02
N PRO A 150 -2.23 -0.03 2.11
CA PRO A 150 -1.20 -0.84 2.75
C PRO A 150 -1.54 -1.16 4.22
N PRO A 151 -1.29 -2.38 4.71
CA PRO A 151 -1.68 -2.80 6.05
C PRO A 151 -1.20 -1.85 7.16
N PHE A 152 0.05 -1.38 7.07
CA PHE A 152 0.62 -0.51 8.09
C PHE A 152 0.23 0.96 7.91
N VAL A 153 -0.08 1.39 6.70
CA VAL A 153 -0.69 2.71 6.45
C VAL A 153 -2.12 2.76 6.98
N ALA A 154 -2.85 1.64 6.93
CA ALA A 154 -4.18 1.54 7.51
C ALA A 154 -4.21 1.99 8.99
N GLY A 155 -3.13 1.75 9.75
CA GLY A 155 -2.99 2.21 11.13
C GLY A 155 -3.00 3.73 11.31
N LEU A 156 -2.78 4.51 10.25
CA LEU A 156 -2.82 5.98 10.26
C LEU A 156 -4.22 6.54 9.96
N LEU A 157 -5.08 5.77 9.30
CA LEU A 157 -6.38 6.22 8.81
C LEU A 157 -7.30 6.82 9.89
N PRO A 158 -7.31 6.33 11.15
CA PRO A 158 -8.07 6.96 12.22
C PRO A 158 -7.77 8.44 12.40
N GLN A 159 -6.55 8.90 12.05
CA GLN A 159 -6.18 10.30 12.16
C GLN A 159 -6.89 11.18 11.13
N ILE A 160 -7.26 10.62 9.98
CA ILE A 160 -7.94 11.37 8.92
C ILE A 160 -9.28 11.90 9.42
N ILE A 161 -10.03 11.06 10.15
CA ILE A 161 -11.37 11.39 10.65
C ILE A 161 -11.34 11.86 12.12
N ASN A 162 -10.19 11.77 12.80
CA ASN A 162 -10.07 12.21 14.19
C ASN A 162 -9.98 13.74 14.27
N ARG A 163 -11.12 14.37 14.56
CA ARG A 163 -11.24 15.83 14.63
C ARG A 163 -10.59 16.48 15.85
N ASN A 164 -10.11 15.69 16.79
CA ASN A 164 -9.70 16.22 18.09
C ASN A 164 -8.21 16.25 18.29
N TYR A 165 -7.54 17.15 17.60
CA TYR A 165 -6.26 17.61 18.12
C TYR A 165 -6.43 18.41 19.42
N ASN A 166 -7.62 18.98 19.71
CA ASN A 166 -7.90 19.80 20.90
C ASN A 166 -9.25 19.48 21.60
N GLY A 167 -9.86 18.33 21.38
CA GLY A 167 -11.09 17.95 22.09
C GLY A 167 -12.34 18.76 21.73
N LYS A 168 -12.32 19.57 20.69
CA LYS A 168 -13.47 20.36 20.25
C LYS A 168 -13.89 19.91 18.85
N VAL A 169 -15.03 19.24 18.82
CA VAL A 169 -15.79 19.09 17.58
C VAL A 169 -16.36 20.44 17.24
N ASP A 170 -15.88 21.07 16.19
CA ASP A 170 -16.55 22.21 15.61
C ASP A 170 -17.79 21.69 14.88
N GLY A 171 -18.93 21.82 15.52
CA GLY A 171 -20.15 21.06 15.29
C GLY A 171 -20.81 21.19 13.92
N ASN A 172 -20.22 21.85 12.93
CA ASN A 172 -20.90 22.12 11.66
C ASN A 172 -19.98 22.05 10.43
N LYS A 173 -18.76 21.59 10.56
CA LYS A 173 -17.90 21.49 9.38
C LYS A 173 -17.24 20.13 9.39
N GLY A 174 -17.84 19.22 8.64
CA GLY A 174 -17.19 17.99 8.24
C GLY A 174 -15.80 18.29 7.73
N GLY A 175 -14.86 17.43 8.01
CA GLY A 175 -13.50 17.64 7.56
C GLY A 175 -12.65 16.44 7.88
N SER A 176 -11.71 16.18 6.99
CA SER A 176 -10.62 15.27 7.25
C SER A 176 -9.39 16.05 7.68
N ASN A 177 -8.58 15.45 8.55
CA ASN A 177 -7.26 16.00 8.84
C ASN A 177 -6.29 15.58 7.72
N PRO A 178 -5.41 16.47 7.26
CA PRO A 178 -4.35 16.07 6.35
C PRO A 178 -3.37 15.14 7.09
N ILE A 179 -3.02 14.04 6.45
CA ILE A 179 -1.96 13.14 6.91
C ILE A 179 -0.99 12.90 5.75
N PHE A 180 0.18 12.37 6.07
CA PHE A 180 1.01 11.71 5.07
C PHE A 180 0.78 10.21 5.19
N ALA A 181 0.52 9.53 4.09
CA ALA A 181 0.17 8.13 4.10
C ALA A 181 0.90 7.33 3.00
N VAL A 182 0.38 7.21 1.78
CA VAL A 182 1.11 6.64 0.65
C VAL A 182 1.76 7.79 -0.13
N ASP A 183 2.84 8.33 0.42
CA ASP A 183 3.45 9.59 -0.03
C ASP A 183 4.74 9.37 -0.85
N GLY A 184 5.25 8.13 -0.89
CA GLY A 184 6.43 7.78 -1.69
C GLY A 184 6.07 7.43 -3.14
N SER A 185 7.03 7.63 -4.05
CA SER A 185 6.85 7.29 -5.45
C SER A 185 6.90 5.78 -5.66
N PRO A 186 5.92 5.17 -6.31
CA PRO A 186 5.97 3.75 -6.65
C PRO A 186 7.15 3.42 -7.57
N VAL A 187 7.68 2.21 -7.45
CA VAL A 187 8.76 1.69 -8.29
C VAL A 187 8.33 0.37 -8.89
N VAL A 188 8.57 0.18 -10.19
CA VAL A 188 8.16 -1.02 -10.92
C VAL A 188 9.36 -1.70 -11.56
N HIS A 189 9.40 -3.03 -11.43
CA HIS A 189 10.37 -3.87 -12.11
C HIS A 189 9.77 -5.21 -12.51
N ASP A 190 10.22 -5.74 -13.66
CA ASP A 190 10.00 -7.13 -14.01
C ASP A 190 11.05 -8.00 -13.33
N VAL A 191 10.60 -8.98 -12.55
CA VAL A 191 11.44 -9.83 -11.69
C VAL A 191 11.19 -11.30 -11.99
N PHE A 192 12.28 -12.08 -12.11
CA PHE A 192 12.20 -13.53 -12.29
C PHE A 192 12.27 -14.23 -10.92
N MET A 193 11.11 -14.69 -10.43
CA MET A 193 10.99 -15.24 -9.08
C MET A 193 9.84 -16.22 -8.99
N LYS A 194 9.68 -16.88 -7.85
CA LYS A 194 8.47 -17.61 -7.52
C LYS A 194 7.43 -16.63 -7.02
N GLY A 195 6.40 -16.39 -7.80
CA GLY A 195 5.28 -15.52 -7.46
C GLY A 195 4.25 -16.18 -6.56
N ILE A 196 3.17 -15.47 -6.34
CA ILE A 196 2.00 -15.95 -5.60
C ILE A 196 0.88 -16.14 -6.62
N LYS A 197 0.25 -17.31 -6.59
CA LYS A 197 -0.92 -17.57 -7.44
C LYS A 197 -2.16 -16.85 -6.88
N PRO A 198 -3.18 -16.58 -7.71
CA PRO A 198 -4.46 -16.04 -7.23
C PRO A 198 -5.13 -16.91 -6.15
N THR A 199 -4.75 -18.18 -6.03
CA THR A 199 -5.19 -19.10 -4.97
C THR A 199 -4.50 -18.88 -3.61
N GLY A 200 -3.52 -17.96 -3.54
CA GLY A 200 -2.71 -17.70 -2.34
C GLY A 200 -1.52 -18.65 -2.16
N THR A 201 -1.28 -19.58 -3.07
CA THR A 201 -0.15 -20.51 -2.97
C THR A 201 1.06 -20.00 -3.73
N ILE A 202 2.26 -20.28 -3.20
CA ILE A 202 3.52 -19.93 -3.88
C ILE A 202 3.69 -20.84 -5.11
N GLU A 203 4.24 -20.30 -6.19
CA GLU A 203 4.55 -21.05 -7.40
C GLU A 203 5.63 -22.12 -7.15
N SER A 204 5.53 -23.23 -7.86
CA SER A 204 6.52 -24.31 -7.76
C SER A 204 7.87 -23.98 -8.42
N SER A 205 7.84 -23.17 -9.46
CA SER A 205 9.02 -22.72 -10.25
C SER A 205 9.01 -21.19 -10.40
N ALA A 206 10.18 -20.61 -10.62
CA ALA A 206 10.27 -19.18 -10.93
C ALA A 206 9.68 -18.87 -12.31
N SER A 207 9.03 -17.73 -12.42
CA SER A 207 8.52 -17.12 -13.64
C SER A 207 8.73 -15.59 -13.59
N TRP A 208 8.44 -14.90 -14.69
CA TRP A 208 8.50 -13.45 -14.73
C TRP A 208 7.24 -12.84 -14.15
N HIS A 209 7.42 -11.82 -13.33
CA HIS A 209 6.36 -11.03 -12.70
C HIS A 209 6.69 -9.55 -12.79
N THR A 210 5.69 -8.72 -12.97
CA THR A 210 5.82 -7.26 -12.83
C THR A 210 5.51 -6.89 -11.38
N ILE A 211 6.51 -6.41 -10.67
CA ILE A 211 6.44 -6.10 -9.23
C ILE A 211 6.38 -4.60 -9.03
N LEU A 212 5.39 -4.17 -8.24
CA LEU A 212 5.19 -2.79 -7.81
C LEU A 212 5.60 -2.66 -6.34
N ILE A 213 6.60 -1.83 -6.07
CA ILE A 213 7.04 -1.48 -4.72
C ILE A 213 6.46 -0.11 -4.37
N ILE A 214 5.82 -0.02 -3.22
CA ILE A 214 5.07 1.14 -2.76
C ILE A 214 5.69 1.64 -1.46
N PRO A 215 6.67 2.55 -1.50
CA PRO A 215 7.21 3.15 -0.29
C PRO A 215 6.20 4.11 0.32
N TYR A 216 6.13 4.16 1.65
CA TYR A 216 5.18 5.04 2.33
C TYR A 216 5.66 6.49 2.41
N GLY A 217 6.95 6.75 2.13
CA GLY A 217 7.50 8.10 2.19
C GLY A 217 7.33 8.70 3.59
N ARG A 218 6.69 9.85 3.69
CA ARG A 218 6.41 10.51 4.98
C ARG A 218 5.29 9.83 5.78
N GLY A 219 4.57 8.89 5.17
CA GLY A 219 3.56 8.08 5.87
C GLY A 219 4.15 7.02 6.80
N GLY A 220 5.48 6.79 6.75
CA GLY A 220 6.16 5.94 7.71
C GLY A 220 7.33 5.16 7.13
N PRO A 221 8.18 4.58 7.97
CA PRO A 221 9.39 3.87 7.55
C PRO A 221 9.05 2.44 7.10
N GLY A 222 8.42 2.33 5.94
CA GLY A 222 7.99 1.04 5.39
C GLY A 222 7.63 1.09 3.92
N PHE A 223 7.26 -0.07 3.41
CA PHE A 223 6.78 -0.24 2.03
C PHE A 223 5.92 -1.48 1.90
N SER A 224 5.10 -1.51 0.85
CA SER A 224 4.37 -2.70 0.40
C SER A 224 4.84 -3.15 -0.97
N VAL A 225 4.64 -4.42 -1.27
CA VAL A 225 4.98 -5.03 -2.56
C VAL A 225 3.76 -5.75 -3.11
N LEU A 226 3.41 -5.40 -4.35
CA LEU A 226 2.35 -6.05 -5.10
C LEU A 226 2.92 -6.71 -6.37
N ASP A 227 2.38 -7.84 -6.72
CA ASP A 227 2.48 -8.39 -8.08
C ASP A 227 1.34 -7.79 -8.91
N VAL A 228 1.69 -7.05 -9.95
CA VAL A 228 0.78 -6.38 -10.88
C VAL A 228 0.92 -6.92 -12.30
N THR A 229 1.38 -8.16 -12.43
CA THR A 229 1.48 -8.85 -13.73
C THR A 229 0.13 -8.87 -14.43
N ASP A 230 -0.95 -9.15 -13.69
CA ASP A 230 -2.32 -8.85 -14.09
C ASP A 230 -2.73 -7.50 -13.46
N PRO A 231 -2.83 -6.42 -14.25
CA PRO A 231 -3.09 -5.09 -13.71
C PRO A 231 -4.51 -4.91 -13.16
N GLU A 232 -5.45 -5.80 -13.48
CA GLU A 232 -6.82 -5.78 -12.97
C GLU A 232 -7.02 -6.64 -11.71
N SER A 233 -6.02 -7.50 -11.40
CA SER A 233 -6.08 -8.46 -10.29
C SER A 233 -4.75 -8.50 -9.51
N PRO A 234 -4.38 -7.39 -8.83
CA PRO A 234 -3.10 -7.31 -8.11
C PRO A 234 -3.06 -8.30 -6.95
N LEU A 235 -1.87 -8.84 -6.66
CA LEU A 235 -1.65 -9.73 -5.53
C LEU A 235 -0.71 -9.06 -4.52
N HIS A 236 -1.16 -8.92 -3.28
CA HIS A 236 -0.29 -8.46 -2.19
C HIS A 236 0.73 -9.56 -1.86
N MET A 237 2.01 -9.21 -1.96
CA MET A 237 3.08 -10.16 -1.67
C MET A 237 3.53 -10.07 -0.22
N PHE A 238 3.90 -8.87 0.21
CA PHE A 238 4.24 -8.58 1.60
C PHE A 238 4.30 -7.08 1.85
N SER A 239 4.29 -6.70 3.13
CA SER A 239 4.57 -5.34 3.59
C SER A 239 5.54 -5.38 4.74
N ILE A 240 6.41 -4.39 4.81
CA ILE A 240 7.38 -4.22 5.91
C ILE A 240 7.23 -2.84 6.50
N TYR A 241 7.30 -2.76 7.83
CA TYR A 241 7.28 -1.50 8.56
C TYR A 241 8.27 -1.54 9.73
N ASN A 242 9.10 -0.52 9.81
CA ASN A 242 10.05 -0.37 10.90
C ASN A 242 9.44 0.45 12.04
N ASP A 243 8.85 -0.24 13.02
CA ASP A 243 8.28 0.38 14.23
C ASP A 243 9.39 0.68 15.23
N ASN A 244 10.10 1.76 15.01
CA ASN A 244 11.23 2.19 15.86
C ASN A 244 10.78 2.66 17.24
N ILE A 245 9.52 3.06 17.41
CA ILE A 245 8.97 3.46 18.72
C ILE A 245 8.90 2.25 19.64
N ASN A 246 8.49 1.10 19.11
CA ASN A 246 8.36 -0.14 19.86
C ASN A 246 9.57 -1.09 19.68
N ASN A 247 10.64 -0.64 19.04
CA ASN A 247 11.87 -1.40 18.77
C ASN A 247 11.61 -2.75 18.08
N ARG A 248 10.83 -2.74 16.99
CA ARG A 248 10.44 -3.94 16.22
C ARG A 248 10.28 -3.65 14.74
N VAL A 249 10.41 -4.70 13.94
CA VAL A 249 9.99 -4.72 12.53
C VAL A 249 8.70 -5.51 12.42
N LEU A 250 7.73 -4.97 11.73
CA LEU A 250 6.47 -5.62 11.40
C LEU A 250 6.53 -6.12 9.95
N VAL A 251 6.09 -7.33 9.73
CA VAL A 251 5.99 -7.94 8.39
C VAL A 251 4.60 -8.50 8.21
N ALA A 252 3.87 -8.02 7.23
CA ALA A 252 2.62 -8.62 6.77
C ALA A 252 2.92 -9.48 5.54
N ASP A 253 2.52 -10.75 5.55
CA ASP A 253 2.66 -11.65 4.42
C ASP A 253 1.46 -11.58 3.46
N HIS A 254 1.50 -12.39 2.40
CA HIS A 254 0.45 -12.46 1.38
C HIS A 254 -0.87 -13.07 1.89
N GLU A 255 -0.85 -13.79 3.00
CA GLU A 255 -2.04 -14.34 3.65
C GLU A 255 -2.68 -13.35 4.64
N GLY A 256 -2.01 -12.21 4.89
CA GLY A 256 -2.44 -11.20 5.84
C GLY A 256 -1.98 -11.46 7.28
N ASN A 257 -1.10 -12.44 7.50
CA ASN A 257 -0.51 -12.67 8.82
C ASN A 257 0.53 -11.61 9.10
N ILE A 258 0.49 -11.03 10.31
CA ILE A 258 1.46 -10.04 10.75
C ILE A 258 2.40 -10.65 11.78
N THR A 259 3.68 -10.68 11.46
CA THR A 259 4.76 -11.10 12.37
C THR A 259 5.51 -9.89 12.89
N GLN A 260 5.96 -9.98 14.17
CA GLN A 260 6.73 -8.94 14.83
C GLN A 260 8.14 -9.48 15.12
N LYS A 261 9.16 -8.72 14.76
CA LYS A 261 10.57 -9.04 14.98
C LYS A 261 11.18 -7.97 15.88
N PRO A 262 11.35 -8.21 17.20
CA PRO A 262 11.96 -7.23 18.10
C PRO A 262 13.46 -7.04 17.76
N TYR A 263 13.95 -5.82 17.86
CA TYR A 263 15.37 -5.49 17.59
C TYR A 263 16.34 -6.28 18.45
N ASN A 264 15.98 -6.54 19.70
CA ASN A 264 16.85 -7.21 20.68
C ASN A 264 16.94 -8.73 20.50
N SER A 265 16.21 -9.34 19.60
CA SER A 265 16.24 -10.78 19.37
C SER A 265 17.32 -11.23 18.38
N GLY A 266 18.51 -10.65 18.48
CA GLY A 266 19.65 -11.02 17.64
C GLY A 266 19.68 -10.34 16.26
N PHE A 267 18.81 -9.33 16.04
CA PHE A 267 18.79 -8.61 14.78
C PHE A 267 20.09 -7.80 14.58
N SER A 268 20.62 -7.21 15.66
CA SER A 268 21.91 -6.49 15.62
C SER A 268 23.10 -7.42 15.44
N SER A 269 23.08 -8.62 16.05
CA SER A 269 24.15 -9.60 15.88
C SER A 269 24.05 -10.35 14.56
N SER A 270 22.84 -10.56 14.02
CA SER A 270 22.68 -11.19 12.71
C SER A 270 22.89 -10.24 11.55
N LEU A 271 22.63 -8.93 11.69
CA LEU A 271 23.03 -7.95 10.68
C LEU A 271 24.56 -7.82 10.60
N GLN A 272 25.26 -7.89 11.74
CA GLN A 272 26.72 -7.91 11.76
C GLN A 272 27.31 -9.24 11.26
N SER A 273 26.56 -10.34 11.36
CA SER A 273 26.95 -11.65 10.87
C SER A 273 26.44 -11.97 9.46
N LEU A 274 25.54 -11.15 8.90
CA LEU A 274 25.14 -11.31 7.50
C LEU A 274 26.36 -11.00 6.60
N GLN A 275 26.87 -12.04 5.98
CA GLN A 275 27.90 -11.90 4.92
C GLN A 275 27.49 -10.87 3.86
N GLY A 276 26.18 -10.60 3.71
CA GLY A 276 25.64 -9.59 2.83
C GLY A 276 25.96 -8.13 3.21
N VAL A 277 25.99 -7.79 4.50
CA VAL A 277 26.40 -6.43 4.93
C VAL A 277 27.88 -6.23 4.69
N LYS A 278 28.68 -7.23 5.01
CA LYS A 278 30.11 -7.21 4.75
C LYS A 278 30.45 -7.24 3.25
N ALA A 279 29.63 -7.92 2.45
CA ALA A 279 29.75 -7.88 0.99
C ALA A 279 29.35 -6.51 0.42
N LEU A 280 28.34 -5.83 1.01
CA LEU A 280 27.96 -4.48 0.62
C LEU A 280 29.03 -3.45 1.04
N GLU A 281 29.57 -3.56 2.24
CA GLU A 281 30.70 -2.73 2.70
C GLU A 281 31.91 -2.91 1.77
N ASN A 282 32.31 -4.15 1.49
CA ASN A 282 33.41 -4.45 0.56
C ASN A 282 33.10 -3.95 -0.87
N TYR A 283 31.85 -4.00 -1.32
CA TYR A 283 31.44 -3.49 -2.62
C TYR A 283 31.52 -1.96 -2.69
N LEU A 284 31.14 -1.27 -1.61
CA LEU A 284 31.21 0.19 -1.52
C LEU A 284 32.68 0.67 -1.41
N GLU A 285 33.51 -0.04 -0.63
CA GLU A 285 34.95 0.22 -0.53
C GLU A 285 35.66 0.02 -1.88
N ALA A 286 35.36 -1.06 -2.61
CA ALA A 286 35.93 -1.31 -3.93
C ALA A 286 35.56 -0.24 -4.97
N ARG A 287 34.38 0.40 -4.83
CA ARG A 287 33.98 1.50 -5.73
C ARG A 287 34.61 2.85 -5.35
N GLU A 288 35.03 3.05 -4.11
CA GLU A 288 35.80 4.24 -3.70
C GLU A 288 37.27 4.20 -4.20
N GLU A 289 37.79 3.00 -4.40
CA GLU A 289 39.16 2.85 -4.96
C GLU A 289 39.22 3.03 -6.49
N ASP A 290 38.07 2.96 -7.19
CA ASP A 290 38.00 3.10 -8.65
C ASP A 290 37.64 4.54 -9.10
N ILE A 291 37.55 5.53 -8.20
CA ILE A 291 37.36 6.94 -8.45
C ILE A 291 38.62 7.74 -8.15
#